data_272922459ffc0c2a0ad42e91d2c9790b
#
_entry.id   272922459ffc0c2a0ad42e91d2c9790b
#
_cell.length_a   1.000
_cell.length_b   1.000
_cell.length_c   1.000
_cell.angle_alpha   90.00
_cell.angle_beta   90.00
_cell.angle_gamma   90.00
#
_symmetry.space_group_name_H-M   'P 1'
#
loop_
_entity.id
_entity.type
_entity.pdbx_description
1 polymer ?
#
loop_
_entity_poly.entity_id
_entity_poly.type
_entity_poly.pdbx_seq_one_letter_code
_entity_poly.pdbx_strand_id
1 'polypeptide(L)'
;MPSMKNVIQKHNSKIMEDPIPTNNKTCSCRQKSDCPLNQKCLSECLVYNAVVNTSTTKNYFGTCEKSFKERYNNHTSSFKNRSRQKSTELSNYIWELKENRKNYTIDWLIAMKAHPYICGTRKCDLCLCEKLMIARANSASLLNKRDELVSKCRHMNKFTLKCFKNR
;
A
#
# COMPACT_ATOMS: atom_id res chain seq x y z
N MET A 1 23.72 -10.88 -29.61
CA MET A 1 23.25 -9.98 -28.54
C MET A 1 21.88 -9.44 -28.89
N PRO A 2 20.92 -9.38 -27.94
CA PRO A 2 19.64 -8.74 -28.23
C PRO A 2 19.81 -7.28 -28.55
N SER A 3 19.10 -6.79 -29.56
CA SER A 3 19.11 -5.38 -29.96
C SER A 3 18.55 -4.52 -28.81
N MET A 4 19.12 -3.33 -28.59
CA MET A 4 18.61 -2.36 -27.59
C MET A 4 17.12 -2.07 -27.79
N LYS A 5 16.65 -2.06 -29.04
CA LYS A 5 15.22 -1.93 -29.39
C LYS A 5 14.39 -3.05 -28.72
N ASN A 6 14.84 -4.29 -28.81
CA ASN A 6 14.14 -5.44 -28.24
C ASN A 6 14.14 -5.40 -26.69
N VAL A 7 15.23 -4.94 -26.08
CA VAL A 7 15.33 -4.76 -24.63
C VAL A 7 14.33 -3.70 -24.16
N ILE A 8 14.27 -2.56 -24.84
CA ILE A 8 13.35 -1.46 -24.54
C ILE A 8 11.89 -1.91 -24.74
N GLN A 9 11.59 -2.61 -25.85
CA GLN A 9 10.24 -3.12 -26.11
C GLN A 9 9.81 -4.11 -25.02
N LYS A 10 10.67 -5.07 -24.67
CA LYS A 10 10.39 -6.06 -23.62
C LYS A 10 10.19 -5.39 -22.25
N HIS A 11 10.98 -4.36 -21.95
CA HIS A 11 10.83 -3.58 -20.72
C HIS A 11 9.48 -2.84 -20.69
N ASN A 12 9.14 -2.16 -21.79
CA ASN A 12 7.89 -1.41 -21.89
C ASN A 12 6.66 -2.35 -21.85
N SER A 13 6.69 -3.48 -22.58
CA SER A 13 5.63 -4.48 -22.52
C SER A 13 5.40 -4.96 -21.10
N LYS A 14 6.47 -5.30 -20.37
CA LYS A 14 6.38 -5.74 -18.97
C LYS A 14 5.77 -4.69 -18.01
N ILE A 15 5.95 -3.40 -18.32
CA ILE A 15 5.39 -2.30 -17.52
C ILE A 15 3.94 -2.01 -17.92
N MET A 16 3.60 -2.20 -19.21
CA MET A 16 2.32 -1.84 -19.81
C MET A 16 1.34 -3.02 -19.92
N GLU A 17 1.81 -4.25 -19.66
CA GLU A 17 0.93 -5.41 -19.58
C GLU A 17 -0.05 -5.19 -18.43
N ASP A 18 -1.33 -5.13 -18.76
CA ASP A 18 -2.40 -5.24 -17.77
C ASP A 18 -2.16 -6.55 -17.00
N PRO A 19 -2.26 -6.54 -15.67
CA PRO A 19 -2.11 -7.75 -14.89
C PRO A 19 -3.15 -8.75 -15.39
N ILE A 20 -2.72 -9.79 -16.09
CA ILE A 20 -3.55 -10.91 -16.46
C ILE A 20 -4.25 -11.35 -15.17
N PRO A 21 -5.57 -11.47 -15.13
CA PRO A 21 -6.29 -11.91 -13.94
C PRO A 21 -5.89 -13.36 -13.65
N THR A 22 -4.75 -13.51 -13.01
CA THR A 22 -4.22 -14.81 -12.60
C THR A 22 -4.84 -15.16 -11.26
N ASN A 23 -5.65 -16.18 -11.28
CA ASN A 23 -6.21 -16.89 -10.14
C ASN A 23 -7.22 -16.11 -9.28
N ASN A 24 -8.44 -16.66 -9.22
CA ASN A 24 -9.52 -16.31 -8.28
C ASN A 24 -9.18 -16.53 -6.79
N LYS A 25 -7.89 -16.69 -6.45
CA LYS A 25 -7.45 -16.90 -5.08
C LYS A 25 -7.38 -15.56 -4.37
N THR A 26 -8.29 -15.32 -3.46
CA THR A 26 -8.39 -14.06 -2.70
C THR A 26 -7.53 -14.06 -1.43
N CYS A 27 -7.13 -15.24 -0.94
CA CYS A 27 -6.37 -15.41 0.30
C CYS A 27 -5.36 -16.56 0.20
N SER A 28 -4.19 -16.39 0.81
CA SER A 28 -3.12 -17.41 0.93
C SER A 28 -2.75 -17.71 2.38
N CYS A 29 -3.61 -17.39 3.35
CA CYS A 29 -3.39 -17.77 4.75
C CYS A 29 -3.62 -19.27 4.95
N ARG A 30 -2.83 -19.90 5.84
CA ARG A 30 -3.00 -21.33 6.19
C ARG A 30 -4.38 -21.56 6.80
N GLN A 31 -4.73 -20.77 7.78
CA GLN A 31 -6.07 -20.73 8.38
C GLN A 31 -6.77 -19.47 7.87
N LYS A 32 -7.95 -19.65 7.30
CA LYS A 32 -8.72 -18.53 6.73
C LYS A 32 -9.26 -17.59 7.80
N SER A 33 -9.48 -18.09 9.02
CA SER A 33 -9.84 -17.33 10.22
C SER A 33 -8.80 -16.27 10.59
N ASP A 34 -7.50 -16.59 10.38
CA ASP A 34 -6.39 -15.72 10.78
C ASP A 34 -6.06 -14.67 9.71
N CYS A 35 -6.89 -14.57 8.68
CA CYS A 35 -6.66 -13.62 7.61
C CYS A 35 -6.96 -12.19 8.07
N PRO A 36 -5.98 -11.27 8.02
CA PRO A 36 -6.17 -9.90 8.50
C PRO A 36 -7.22 -9.09 7.72
N LEU A 37 -7.58 -9.52 6.50
CA LEU A 37 -8.61 -8.90 5.65
C LEU A 37 -9.76 -9.85 5.30
N ASN A 38 -10.22 -10.66 6.25
CA ASN A 38 -11.37 -11.54 6.05
C ASN A 38 -11.31 -12.29 4.71
N GLN A 39 -10.24 -13.05 4.51
CA GLN A 39 -9.97 -13.86 3.31
C GLN A 39 -9.70 -13.04 2.02
N LYS A 40 -9.41 -11.74 2.13
CA LYS A 40 -9.08 -10.84 1.00
C LYS A 40 -7.65 -10.33 1.03
N CYS A 41 -6.72 -11.01 1.72
CA CYS A 41 -5.35 -10.52 1.91
C CYS A 41 -4.51 -10.45 0.62
N LEU A 42 -4.92 -11.13 -0.46
CA LEU A 42 -4.27 -11.03 -1.76
C LEU A 42 -4.82 -9.90 -2.64
N SER A 43 -5.78 -9.09 -2.13
CA SER A 43 -6.26 -7.93 -2.86
C SER A 43 -5.14 -6.91 -3.09
N GLU A 44 -5.14 -6.33 -4.30
CA GLU A 44 -4.14 -5.40 -4.80
C GLU A 44 -4.75 -4.03 -5.08
N CYS A 45 -3.91 -3.03 -5.30
CA CYS A 45 -4.30 -1.66 -5.67
C CYS A 45 -5.40 -1.09 -4.78
N LEU A 46 -5.16 -1.07 -3.46
CA LEU A 46 -6.14 -0.58 -2.50
C LEU A 46 -5.52 0.35 -1.44
N VAL A 47 -6.38 1.18 -0.88
CA VAL A 47 -6.15 1.91 0.36
C VAL A 47 -6.74 1.08 1.50
N TYR A 48 -5.93 0.77 2.49
CA TYR A 48 -6.39 0.11 3.70
C TYR A 48 -6.46 1.09 4.87
N ASN A 49 -7.30 0.78 5.83
CA ASN A 49 -7.35 1.42 7.13
C ASN A 49 -6.90 0.41 8.20
N ALA A 50 -5.88 0.77 8.97
CA ALA A 50 -5.52 0.09 10.20
C ALA A 50 -6.16 0.85 11.36
N VAL A 51 -7.13 0.23 12.01
CA VAL A 51 -7.86 0.78 13.16
C VAL A 51 -7.19 0.24 14.42
N VAL A 52 -6.50 1.09 15.14
CA VAL A 52 -5.85 0.72 16.41
C VAL A 52 -6.78 1.04 17.54
N ASN A 53 -7.26 0.00 18.21
CA ASN A 53 -8.18 0.08 19.34
C ASN A 53 -7.39 0.00 20.65
N THR A 54 -7.54 1.02 21.47
CA THR A 54 -7.05 1.14 22.85
C THR A 54 -8.20 1.68 23.71
N SER A 55 -7.95 2.47 24.74
CA SER A 55 -9.00 3.30 25.38
C SER A 55 -9.56 4.36 24.39
N THR A 56 -8.82 4.68 23.35
CA THR A 56 -9.21 5.55 22.23
C THR A 56 -8.94 4.81 20.92
N THR A 57 -9.71 5.14 19.88
CA THR A 57 -9.51 4.55 18.55
C THR A 57 -8.69 5.49 17.68
N LYS A 58 -7.64 4.96 17.05
CA LYS A 58 -6.80 5.68 16.08
C LYS A 58 -6.82 5.00 14.72
N ASN A 59 -6.80 5.79 13.66
CA ASN A 59 -6.86 5.33 12.28
C ASN A 59 -5.56 5.65 11.54
N TYR A 60 -5.10 4.71 10.74
CA TYR A 60 -3.98 4.90 9.84
C TYR A 60 -4.34 4.41 8.45
N PHE A 61 -4.27 5.28 7.46
CA PHE A 61 -4.47 4.93 6.05
C PHE A 61 -3.13 4.69 5.37
N GLY A 62 -3.09 3.65 4.57
CA GLY A 62 -1.92 3.34 3.77
C GLY A 62 -2.31 2.66 2.47
N THR A 63 -1.37 2.63 1.53
CA THR A 63 -1.58 2.04 0.21
C THR A 63 -0.86 0.73 0.04
N CYS A 64 -1.44 -0.17 -0.73
CA CYS A 64 -0.72 -1.29 -1.32
C CYS A 64 -0.97 -1.35 -2.83
N GLU A 65 0.10 -1.39 -3.60
CA GLU A 65 0.07 -1.59 -5.06
C GLU A 65 -0.02 -3.08 -5.37
N LYS A 66 0.80 -3.87 -4.70
CA LYS A 66 0.78 -5.33 -4.70
C LYS A 66 -0.20 -5.87 -3.66
N SER A 67 -0.12 -7.15 -3.32
CA SER A 67 -1.03 -7.75 -2.36
C SER A 67 -0.97 -7.08 -0.98
N PHE A 68 -2.12 -6.94 -0.33
CA PHE A 68 -2.17 -6.43 1.05
C PHE A 68 -1.37 -7.32 2.01
N LYS A 69 -1.28 -8.63 1.76
CA LYS A 69 -0.52 -9.56 2.60
C LYS A 69 0.95 -9.16 2.72
N GLU A 70 1.56 -8.73 1.62
CA GLU A 70 2.94 -8.24 1.63
C GLU A 70 3.06 -6.99 2.52
N ARG A 71 2.12 -6.06 2.40
CA ARG A 71 2.09 -4.84 3.22
C ARG A 71 1.87 -5.15 4.70
N TYR A 72 0.95 -6.06 5.01
CA TYR A 72 0.70 -6.56 6.36
C TYR A 72 1.96 -7.18 6.98
N ASN A 73 2.68 -8.02 6.25
CA ASN A 73 3.93 -8.62 6.72
C ASN A 73 5.01 -7.55 7.00
N ASN A 74 5.06 -6.50 6.17
CA ASN A 74 5.98 -5.38 6.41
C ASN A 74 5.64 -4.63 7.70
N HIS A 75 4.36 -4.38 7.96
CA HIS A 75 3.92 -3.77 9.22
C HIS A 75 4.20 -4.66 10.43
N THR A 76 3.83 -5.94 10.38
CA THR A 76 4.08 -6.87 11.48
C THR A 76 5.57 -7.02 11.78
N SER A 77 6.42 -6.99 10.75
CA SER A 77 7.87 -6.96 10.91
C SER A 77 8.33 -5.66 11.60
N SER A 78 7.77 -4.51 11.24
CA SER A 78 8.13 -3.22 11.86
C SER A 78 7.67 -3.13 13.33
N PHE A 79 6.57 -3.80 13.69
CA PHE A 79 6.11 -3.88 15.07
C PHE A 79 6.97 -4.79 15.95
N LYS A 80 7.74 -5.69 15.36
CA LYS A 80 8.64 -6.61 16.08
C LYS A 80 10.08 -6.08 16.17
N ASN A 81 10.51 -5.28 15.21
CA ASN A 81 11.87 -4.80 15.12
C ASN A 81 11.96 -3.29 15.45
N ARG A 82 12.61 -2.96 16.56
CA ARG A 82 12.77 -1.57 17.05
C ARG A 82 13.49 -0.67 16.05
N SER A 83 14.43 -1.19 15.27
CA SER A 83 15.13 -0.41 14.24
C SER A 83 14.18 0.13 13.16
N ARG A 84 13.01 -0.48 13.00
CA ARG A 84 11.97 -0.07 12.06
C ARG A 84 10.82 0.74 12.69
N GLN A 85 10.96 1.18 13.94
CA GLN A 85 9.95 1.96 14.65
C GLN A 85 9.45 3.15 13.82
N LYS A 86 10.38 3.93 13.26
CA LYS A 86 10.08 5.14 12.49
C LYS A 86 9.74 4.89 11.01
N SER A 87 9.49 3.65 10.59
CA SER A 87 9.19 3.33 9.20
C SER A 87 7.84 3.86 8.72
N THR A 88 6.86 3.96 9.63
CA THR A 88 5.53 4.55 9.39
C THR A 88 5.00 5.14 10.70
N GLU A 89 4.05 6.09 10.60
CA GLU A 89 3.40 6.65 11.80
C GLU A 89 2.63 5.57 12.58
N LEU A 90 2.06 4.58 11.89
CA LEU A 90 1.46 3.41 12.55
C LEU A 90 2.49 2.66 13.39
N SER A 91 3.67 2.37 12.81
CA SER A 91 4.73 1.67 13.53
C SER A 91 5.22 2.46 14.75
N ASN A 92 5.40 3.78 14.59
CA ASN A 92 5.80 4.66 15.67
C ASN A 92 4.78 4.62 16.82
N TYR A 93 3.48 4.73 16.51
CA TYR A 93 2.42 4.67 17.50
C TYR A 93 2.33 3.31 18.23
N ILE A 94 2.51 2.20 17.51
CA ILE A 94 2.52 0.87 18.12
C ILE A 94 3.69 0.73 19.11
N TRP A 95 4.86 1.27 18.80
CA TRP A 95 6.00 1.26 19.72
C TRP A 95 5.76 2.14 20.95
N GLU A 96 5.14 3.30 20.79
CA GLU A 96 4.72 4.16 21.91
C GLU A 96 3.76 3.42 22.85
N LEU A 97 2.77 2.70 22.31
CA LEU A 97 1.85 1.90 23.11
C LEU A 97 2.58 0.80 23.90
N LYS A 98 3.57 0.13 23.27
CA LYS A 98 4.38 -0.91 23.94
C LYS A 98 5.23 -0.34 25.06
N GLU A 99 5.88 0.79 24.85
CA GLU A 99 6.69 1.48 25.86
C GLU A 99 5.83 1.90 27.05
N ASN A 100 4.59 2.32 26.80
CA ASN A 100 3.62 2.67 27.84
C ASN A 100 2.85 1.46 28.41
N ARG A 101 3.21 0.22 28.00
CA ARG A 101 2.53 -1.04 28.42
C ARG A 101 1.02 -1.03 28.21
N LYS A 102 0.54 -0.35 27.19
CA LYS A 102 -0.89 -0.29 26.84
C LYS A 102 -1.27 -1.47 25.97
N ASN A 103 -2.37 -2.13 26.28
CA ASN A 103 -2.95 -3.16 25.42
C ASN A 103 -3.60 -2.51 24.20
N TYR A 104 -3.46 -3.14 23.04
CA TYR A 104 -4.07 -2.70 21.80
C TYR A 104 -4.46 -3.87 20.90
N THR A 105 -5.42 -3.65 20.05
CA THR A 105 -5.76 -4.53 18.92
C THR A 105 -5.73 -3.71 17.63
N ILE A 106 -5.52 -4.38 16.50
CA ILE A 106 -5.51 -3.72 15.20
C ILE A 106 -6.47 -4.44 14.27
N ASP A 107 -7.49 -3.73 13.82
CA ASP A 107 -8.42 -4.20 12.80
C ASP A 107 -8.00 -3.62 11.43
N TRP A 108 -7.96 -4.49 10.42
CA TRP A 108 -7.55 -4.12 9.08
C TRP A 108 -8.76 -4.12 8.15
N LEU A 109 -9.00 -3.01 7.49
CA LEU A 109 -10.15 -2.81 6.62
C LEU A 109 -9.70 -2.31 5.25
N ILE A 110 -10.42 -2.72 4.20
CA ILE A 110 -10.28 -2.10 2.88
C ILE A 110 -11.07 -0.79 2.91
N ALA A 111 -10.38 0.34 2.87
CA ALA A 111 -11.02 1.65 2.86
C ALA A 111 -11.50 2.01 1.45
N MET A 112 -10.70 1.72 0.43
CA MET A 112 -11.03 2.00 -0.97
C MET A 112 -10.21 1.11 -1.91
N LYS A 113 -10.80 0.66 -3.01
CA LYS A 113 -10.08 0.05 -4.13
C LYS A 113 -9.75 1.14 -5.15
N ALA A 114 -8.58 1.04 -5.76
CA ALA A 114 -8.09 1.97 -6.77
C ALA A 114 -7.74 1.20 -8.06
N HIS A 115 -7.67 1.92 -9.16
CA HIS A 115 -7.13 1.34 -10.39
C HIS A 115 -5.59 1.27 -10.33
N PRO A 116 -4.97 0.24 -10.94
CA PRO A 116 -3.53 0.17 -11.08
C PRO A 116 -2.98 1.41 -11.79
N TYR A 117 -1.75 1.81 -11.42
CA TYR A 117 -1.10 2.92 -12.09
C TYR A 117 -0.79 2.58 -13.56
N ILE A 118 -1.32 3.38 -14.48
CA ILE A 118 -1.04 3.27 -15.92
C ILE A 118 0.00 4.34 -16.29
N CYS A 119 1.18 3.90 -16.70
CA CYS A 119 2.35 4.76 -16.95
C CYS A 119 2.09 5.89 -17.96
N GLY A 120 1.22 5.67 -18.97
CA GLY A 120 0.91 6.66 -20.00
C GLY A 120 -0.01 7.81 -19.55
N THR A 121 -0.78 7.65 -18.49
CA THR A 121 -1.82 8.61 -18.08
C THR A 121 -1.33 9.69 -17.13
N ARG A 122 -0.16 9.52 -16.50
CA ARG A 122 0.36 10.35 -15.40
C ARG A 122 -0.62 10.50 -14.20
N LYS A 123 -1.66 9.69 -14.15
CA LYS A 123 -2.65 9.67 -13.07
C LYS A 123 -2.39 8.47 -12.17
N CYS A 124 -2.50 8.68 -10.87
CA CYS A 124 -2.36 7.64 -9.88
C CYS A 124 -3.57 7.66 -8.94
N ASP A 125 -4.56 6.84 -9.26
CA ASP A 125 -5.77 6.75 -8.45
C ASP A 125 -5.45 6.30 -7.02
N LEU A 126 -4.48 5.40 -6.85
CA LEU A 126 -4.11 4.88 -5.54
C LEU A 126 -3.64 6.00 -4.59
N CYS A 127 -2.73 6.88 -5.06
CA CYS A 127 -2.27 8.01 -4.26
C CYS A 127 -3.37 9.05 -4.04
N LEU A 128 -4.26 9.25 -5.02
CA LEU A 128 -5.38 10.17 -4.90
C LEU A 128 -6.38 9.66 -3.85
N CYS A 129 -6.72 8.37 -3.90
CA CYS A 129 -7.62 7.73 -2.94
C CYS A 129 -7.07 7.81 -1.50
N GLU A 130 -5.77 7.54 -1.30
CA GLU A 130 -5.13 7.67 0.02
C GLU A 130 -5.27 9.10 0.55
N LYS A 131 -4.91 10.10 -0.26
CA LYS A 131 -5.02 11.51 0.13
C LYS A 131 -6.46 11.90 0.47
N LEU A 132 -7.42 11.43 -0.30
CA LEU A 132 -8.84 11.67 -0.06
C LEU A 132 -9.28 11.09 1.29
N MET A 133 -8.86 9.85 1.60
CA MET A 133 -9.20 9.20 2.87
C MET A 133 -8.58 9.94 4.06
N ILE A 134 -7.31 10.35 3.95
CA ILE A 134 -6.63 11.15 4.98
C ILE A 134 -7.31 12.51 5.17
N ALA A 135 -7.68 13.19 4.08
CA ALA A 135 -8.31 14.52 4.14
C ALA A 135 -9.70 14.48 4.80
N ARG A 136 -10.47 13.40 4.55
CA ARG A 136 -11.81 13.21 5.11
C ARG A 136 -11.82 12.71 6.55
N ALA A 137 -10.73 12.09 7.00
CA ALA A 137 -10.66 11.53 8.34
C ALA A 137 -10.63 12.61 9.41
N ASN A 138 -11.21 12.29 10.58
CA ASN A 138 -11.14 13.16 11.73
C ASN A 138 -9.67 13.26 12.22
N SER A 139 -9.14 14.47 12.25
CA SER A 139 -7.75 14.74 12.66
C SER A 139 -7.40 14.26 14.06
N ALA A 140 -8.36 14.27 15.00
CA ALA A 140 -8.12 13.83 16.36
C ALA A 140 -7.87 12.32 16.48
N SER A 141 -8.41 11.51 15.55
CA SER A 141 -8.24 10.05 15.52
C SER A 141 -7.25 9.58 14.44
N LEU A 142 -6.67 10.48 13.66
CA LEU A 142 -5.80 10.15 12.54
C LEU A 142 -4.33 10.08 12.98
N LEU A 143 -3.63 9.02 12.56
CA LEU A 143 -2.18 8.85 12.76
C LEU A 143 -1.37 9.42 11.60
N ASN A 144 -1.93 9.45 10.38
CA ASN A 144 -1.23 10.02 9.23
C ASN A 144 -0.95 11.52 9.42
N LYS A 145 0.22 11.96 9.02
CA LYS A 145 0.54 13.39 8.97
C LYS A 145 -0.14 14.04 7.76
N ARG A 146 -0.83 15.13 7.96
CA ARG A 146 -1.54 15.85 6.87
C ARG A 146 -0.61 16.56 5.89
N ASP A 147 0.60 16.91 6.28
CA ASP A 147 1.63 17.46 5.40
C ASP A 147 2.07 16.48 4.30
N GLU A 148 1.88 15.17 4.50
CA GLU A 148 2.10 14.15 3.46
C GLU A 148 1.15 14.29 2.25
N LEU A 149 0.05 15.04 2.36
CA LEU A 149 -0.87 15.30 1.24
C LEU A 149 -0.20 15.98 0.04
N VAL A 150 0.89 16.70 0.27
CA VAL A 150 1.66 17.41 -0.77
C VAL A 150 2.75 16.52 -1.38
N SER A 151 2.99 15.32 -0.84
CA SER A 151 4.04 14.44 -1.31
C SER A 151 3.85 14.03 -2.78
N LYS A 152 4.95 13.94 -3.52
CA LYS A 152 4.96 13.44 -4.90
C LYS A 152 4.57 11.96 -4.94
N CYS A 153 3.78 11.56 -5.93
CA CYS A 153 3.42 10.17 -6.14
C CYS A 153 4.67 9.33 -6.44
N ARG A 154 4.90 8.27 -5.66
CA ARG A 154 6.03 7.34 -5.86
C ARG A 154 5.86 6.46 -7.10
N HIS A 155 4.63 6.22 -7.54
CA HIS A 155 4.33 5.38 -8.69
C HIS A 155 4.69 6.05 -10.01
N MET A 156 4.71 7.39 -10.06
CA MET A 156 5.10 8.15 -11.26
C MET A 156 6.58 8.02 -11.63
N ASN A 157 7.42 7.45 -10.76
CA ASN A 157 8.84 7.21 -11.01
C ASN A 157 9.10 5.88 -11.77
N LYS A 158 8.07 5.18 -12.21
CA LYS A 158 8.22 4.03 -13.12
C LYS A 158 8.50 4.57 -14.51
N PHE A 159 9.76 4.45 -14.95
CA PHE A 159 10.19 4.93 -16.26
C PHE A 159 9.65 4.03 -17.38
N THR A 160 8.95 4.66 -18.32
CA THR A 160 8.72 4.05 -19.65
C THR A 160 9.80 4.53 -20.57
N LEU A 161 10.67 3.63 -21.01
CA LEU A 161 11.70 3.96 -21.98
C LEU A 161 11.04 4.30 -23.33
N LYS A 162 11.45 5.42 -23.96
CA LYS A 162 10.95 5.77 -25.28
C LYS A 162 11.43 4.75 -26.30
N CYS A 163 10.51 4.14 -27.01
CA CYS A 163 10.85 3.40 -28.22
C CYS A 163 11.21 4.40 -29.31
N PHE A 164 12.42 4.31 -29.89
CA PHE A 164 12.75 5.06 -31.06
C PHE A 164 11.88 4.53 -32.21
N LYS A 165 10.92 5.33 -32.66
CA LYS A 165 10.24 5.06 -33.93
C LYS A 165 11.29 5.30 -35.01
N ASN A 166 11.59 4.27 -35.80
CA ASN A 166 12.36 4.49 -37.03
C ASN A 166 11.57 5.49 -37.86
N ARG A 167 12.20 6.63 -38.18
CA ARG A 167 11.75 7.54 -39.23
C ARG A 167 12.01 6.89 -40.58
#